data_2467b0d8259d45459ca6991b3f9f9c2c
#
_entry.id   2467b0d8259d45459ca6991b3f9f9c2c
#
_cell.length_a   1.000
_cell.length_b   1.000
_cell.length_c   1.000
_cell.angle_alpha   90.00
_cell.angle_beta   90.00
_cell.angle_gamma   90.00
#
_symmetry.space_group_name_H-M   'P 1'
#
loop_
_entity.id
_entity.type
_entity.pdbx_description
1 polymer ?
#
loop_
_entity_poly.entity_id
_entity_poly.type
_entity_poly.pdbx_seq_one_letter_code
_entity_poly.pdbx_strand_id
1 'polypeptide(L)'
;MTTKIQSPDKELRFTRSGQAGIFWLLTAMLGSVAITLLATAFYRDINPYLPHPAWALLALTLAILLGRIAVGLTRHAYLILTPLGLEIFPFFRPALGLRLILWQELNHAEENEKTTRLTLHHDAAQTSGIHLSLAPIRRDRRSLLAKAVLGRVSPRDSNG
;
A
#
# COMPACT_ATOMS: atom_id res chain seq x y z
N MET A 1 16.46 42.05 -2.31
CA MET A 1 16.87 40.63 -2.34
C MET A 1 15.73 39.83 -1.77
N THR A 2 14.88 39.31 -2.60
CA THR A 2 13.74 38.46 -2.19
C THR A 2 14.23 37.03 -2.08
N THR A 3 14.43 36.55 -0.87
CA THR A 3 14.75 35.15 -0.59
C THR A 3 13.55 34.31 -1.02
N LYS A 4 13.65 33.65 -2.15
CA LYS A 4 12.67 32.66 -2.62
C LYS A 4 12.67 31.53 -1.58
N ILE A 5 11.66 31.49 -0.73
CA ILE A 5 11.41 30.38 0.18
C ILE A 5 11.22 29.15 -0.72
N GLN A 6 12.24 28.32 -0.77
CA GLN A 6 12.20 27.03 -1.45
C GLN A 6 11.06 26.23 -0.81
N SER A 7 10.02 25.94 -1.57
CA SER A 7 8.91 25.11 -1.12
C SER A 7 9.48 23.83 -0.53
N PRO A 8 9.00 23.37 0.64
CA PRO A 8 9.49 22.12 1.26
C PRO A 8 9.37 21.00 0.24
N ASP A 9 10.46 20.27 0.04
CA ASP A 9 10.52 19.13 -0.86
C ASP A 9 9.31 18.25 -0.64
N LYS A 10 8.48 18.15 -1.66
CA LYS A 10 7.15 17.56 -1.58
C LYS A 10 7.31 16.08 -1.24
N GLU A 11 6.97 15.71 0.00
CA GLU A 11 6.93 14.31 0.42
C GLU A 11 6.02 13.51 -0.51
N LEU A 12 6.56 12.46 -1.13
CA LEU A 12 5.78 11.57 -1.97
C LEU A 12 5.30 10.39 -1.13
N ARG A 13 3.98 10.30 -0.94
CA ARG A 13 3.35 9.24 -0.17
C ARG A 13 2.74 8.18 -1.10
N PHE A 14 3.05 6.92 -0.81
CA PHE A 14 2.53 5.76 -1.52
C PHE A 14 1.78 4.86 -0.55
N THR A 15 0.55 4.48 -0.91
CA THR A 15 -0.32 3.61 -0.11
C THR A 15 -0.38 2.20 -0.69
N ARG A 16 -0.92 1.24 0.05
CA ARG A 16 -1.15 -0.14 -0.41
C ARG A 16 -2.42 -0.28 -1.26
N SER A 17 -2.83 0.77 -1.93
CA SER A 17 -4.08 0.82 -2.70
C SER A 17 -4.17 -0.20 -3.83
N GLY A 18 -3.03 -0.76 -4.30
CA GLY A 18 -3.02 -1.84 -5.27
C GLY A 18 -3.65 -3.15 -4.76
N GLN A 19 -3.58 -3.40 -3.46
CA GLN A 19 -4.18 -4.58 -2.81
C GLN A 19 -5.60 -4.30 -2.32
N ALA A 20 -5.96 -3.04 -2.08
CA ALA A 20 -7.26 -2.68 -1.52
C ALA A 20 -8.44 -3.07 -2.42
N GLY A 21 -8.24 -3.14 -3.75
CA GLY A 21 -9.31 -3.47 -4.70
C GLY A 21 -9.97 -4.82 -4.43
N ILE A 22 -9.18 -5.85 -4.09
CA ILE A 22 -9.70 -7.19 -3.77
C ILE A 22 -10.56 -7.13 -2.50
N PHE A 23 -10.12 -6.41 -1.47
CA PHE A 23 -10.88 -6.28 -0.22
C PHE A 23 -12.17 -5.50 -0.42
N TRP A 24 -12.19 -4.47 -1.27
CA TRP A 24 -13.41 -3.76 -1.64
C TRP A 24 -14.40 -4.65 -2.38
N LEU A 25 -13.90 -5.47 -3.33
CA LEU A 25 -14.73 -6.42 -4.06
C LEU A 25 -15.38 -7.44 -3.10
N LEU A 26 -14.58 -8.04 -2.21
CA LEU A 26 -15.08 -9.01 -1.23
C LEU A 26 -16.07 -8.36 -0.26
N THR A 27 -15.84 -7.11 0.15
CA THR A 27 -16.78 -6.34 0.98
C THR A 27 -18.11 -6.16 0.26
N ALA A 28 -18.09 -5.78 -1.02
CA ALA A 28 -19.30 -5.60 -1.81
C ALA A 28 -20.07 -6.93 -1.98
N MET A 29 -19.36 -8.03 -2.27
CA MET A 29 -19.97 -9.36 -2.41
C MET A 29 -20.64 -9.81 -1.10
N LEU A 30 -19.93 -9.72 0.04
CA LEU A 30 -20.49 -10.10 1.34
C LEU A 30 -21.63 -9.17 1.76
N GLY A 31 -21.55 -7.89 1.45
CA GLY A 31 -22.63 -6.95 1.67
C GLY A 31 -23.89 -7.32 0.88
N SER A 32 -23.74 -7.70 -0.40
CA SER A 32 -24.85 -8.17 -1.23
C SER A 32 -25.47 -9.45 -0.67
N VAL A 33 -24.67 -10.40 -0.23
CA VAL A 33 -25.14 -11.63 0.43
C VAL A 33 -25.92 -11.30 1.71
N ALA A 34 -25.40 -10.39 2.55
CA ALA A 34 -26.10 -9.96 3.76
C ALA A 34 -27.46 -9.33 3.46
N ILE A 35 -27.54 -8.46 2.47
CA ILE A 35 -28.80 -7.83 2.04
C ILE A 35 -29.79 -8.89 1.54
N THR A 36 -29.33 -9.84 0.71
CA THR A 36 -30.18 -10.93 0.22
C THR A 36 -30.72 -11.79 1.36
N LEU A 37 -29.86 -12.16 2.32
CA LEU A 37 -30.29 -12.93 3.50
C LEU A 37 -31.27 -12.17 4.39
N LEU A 38 -31.11 -10.85 4.53
CA LEU A 38 -32.10 -10.03 5.24
C LEU A 38 -33.42 -9.97 4.47
N ALA A 39 -33.38 -9.85 3.14
CA ALA A 39 -34.59 -9.86 2.33
C ALA A 39 -35.36 -11.18 2.44
N THR A 40 -34.70 -12.34 2.60
CA THR A 40 -35.38 -13.64 2.81
C THR A 40 -36.19 -13.67 4.09
N ALA A 41 -35.88 -12.83 5.08
CA ALA A 41 -36.67 -12.75 6.32
C ALA A 41 -38.13 -12.37 6.05
N PHE A 42 -38.42 -11.51 5.07
CA PHE A 42 -39.78 -11.07 4.72
C PHE A 42 -40.61 -12.16 4.04
N TYR A 43 -39.95 -13.16 3.44
CA TYR A 43 -40.61 -14.24 2.72
C TYR A 43 -40.65 -15.56 3.51
N ARG A 44 -40.10 -15.57 4.73
CA ARG A 44 -39.97 -16.80 5.51
C ARG A 44 -41.32 -17.35 6.00
N ASP A 45 -42.30 -16.49 6.23
CA ASP A 45 -43.64 -16.90 6.61
C ASP A 45 -44.34 -17.67 5.47
N ILE A 46 -43.97 -17.38 4.21
CA ILE A 46 -44.46 -18.05 3.02
C ILE A 46 -43.66 -19.33 2.73
N ASN A 47 -42.34 -19.29 2.96
CA ASN A 47 -41.44 -20.42 2.71
C ASN A 47 -40.48 -20.64 3.89
N PRO A 48 -40.79 -21.57 4.83
CA PRO A 48 -39.97 -21.88 5.99
C PRO A 48 -38.59 -22.45 5.68
N TYR A 49 -38.37 -22.97 4.46
CA TYR A 49 -37.07 -23.54 4.04
C TYR A 49 -36.02 -22.47 3.67
N LEU A 50 -36.38 -21.19 3.66
CA LEU A 50 -35.43 -20.12 3.42
C LEU A 50 -34.39 -20.02 4.55
N PRO A 51 -33.13 -19.62 4.23
CA PRO A 51 -32.06 -19.47 5.22
C PRO A 51 -32.48 -18.56 6.39
N HIS A 52 -32.00 -18.89 7.58
CA HIS A 52 -32.29 -18.07 8.75
C HIS A 52 -31.61 -16.70 8.62
N PRO A 53 -32.32 -15.57 8.86
CA PRO A 53 -31.77 -14.21 8.71
C PRO A 53 -30.57 -13.94 9.63
N ALA A 54 -30.38 -14.71 10.69
CA ALA A 54 -29.18 -14.60 11.54
C ALA A 54 -27.87 -14.80 10.76
N TRP A 55 -27.87 -15.56 9.64
CA TRP A 55 -26.69 -15.69 8.79
C TRP A 55 -26.27 -14.38 8.15
N ALA A 56 -27.21 -13.43 7.98
CA ALA A 56 -26.89 -12.09 7.53
C ALA A 56 -25.94 -11.35 8.47
N LEU A 57 -26.04 -11.59 9.78
CA LEU A 57 -25.13 -10.97 10.76
C LEU A 57 -23.70 -11.43 10.57
N LEU A 58 -23.48 -12.72 10.26
CA LEU A 58 -22.14 -13.23 9.97
C LEU A 58 -21.57 -12.57 8.70
N ALA A 59 -22.35 -12.55 7.61
CA ALA A 59 -21.92 -11.94 6.35
C ALA A 59 -21.64 -10.44 6.52
N LEU A 60 -22.49 -9.72 7.26
CA LEU A 60 -22.32 -8.30 7.55
C LEU A 60 -21.07 -8.03 8.39
N THR A 61 -20.82 -8.83 9.43
CA THR A 61 -19.63 -8.70 10.27
C THR A 61 -18.35 -8.87 9.43
N LEU A 62 -18.31 -9.91 8.58
CA LEU A 62 -17.17 -10.13 7.68
C LEU A 62 -17.01 -8.99 6.68
N ALA A 63 -18.11 -8.47 6.11
CA ALA A 63 -18.08 -7.32 5.21
C ALA A 63 -17.48 -6.08 5.90
N ILE A 64 -17.90 -5.80 7.14
CA ILE A 64 -17.37 -4.67 7.94
C ILE A 64 -15.88 -4.85 8.20
N LEU A 65 -15.43 -6.05 8.60
CA LEU A 65 -14.01 -6.33 8.85
C LEU A 65 -13.15 -6.13 7.60
N LEU A 66 -13.58 -6.68 6.46
CA LEU A 66 -12.86 -6.52 5.19
C LEU A 66 -12.88 -5.06 4.70
N GLY A 67 -13.99 -4.35 4.90
CA GLY A 67 -14.10 -2.92 4.59
C GLY A 67 -13.12 -2.09 5.43
N ARG A 68 -12.97 -2.38 6.72
CA ARG A 68 -11.97 -1.72 7.58
C ARG A 68 -10.54 -1.97 7.11
N ILE A 69 -10.23 -3.21 6.70
CA ILE A 69 -8.93 -3.53 6.12
C ILE A 69 -8.72 -2.74 4.82
N ALA A 70 -9.70 -2.71 3.93
CA ALA A 70 -9.64 -1.98 2.67
C ALA A 70 -9.37 -0.47 2.89
N VAL A 71 -10.08 0.14 3.85
CA VAL A 71 -9.86 1.54 4.25
C VAL A 71 -8.46 1.74 4.81
N GLY A 72 -7.98 0.82 5.66
CA GLY A 72 -6.62 0.84 6.19
C GLY A 72 -5.56 0.83 5.09
N LEU A 73 -5.71 -0.05 4.09
CA LEU A 73 -4.79 -0.18 2.96
C LEU A 73 -4.75 1.07 2.06
N THR A 74 -5.87 1.81 1.97
CA THR A 74 -5.96 3.03 1.15
C THR A 74 -5.50 4.28 1.88
N ARG A 75 -5.69 4.36 3.19
CA ARG A 75 -5.39 5.57 3.99
C ARG A 75 -3.98 5.58 4.57
N HIS A 76 -3.47 4.42 5.02
CA HIS A 76 -2.14 4.38 5.63
C HIS A 76 -1.05 4.36 4.57
N ALA A 77 -0.04 5.21 4.77
CA ALA A 77 1.14 5.20 3.93
C ALA A 77 1.87 3.86 4.09
N TYR A 78 2.28 3.27 2.98
CA TYR A 78 3.19 2.14 2.93
C TYR A 78 4.63 2.62 2.88
N LEU A 79 4.84 3.67 2.12
CA LEU A 79 6.15 4.19 1.81
C LEU A 79 6.06 5.71 1.62
N ILE A 80 6.99 6.43 2.25
CA ILE A 80 7.14 7.88 2.11
C ILE A 80 8.56 8.17 1.65
N LEU A 81 8.70 8.90 0.54
CA LEU A 81 9.97 9.47 0.14
C LEU A 81 10.12 10.82 0.81
N THR A 82 11.14 10.95 1.65
CA THR A 82 11.53 12.20 2.30
C THR A 82 12.83 12.72 1.70
N PRO A 83 13.23 13.96 1.95
CA PRO A 83 14.54 14.47 1.56
C PRO A 83 15.70 13.69 2.17
N LEU A 84 15.51 13.09 3.34
CA LEU A 84 16.55 12.35 4.09
C LEU A 84 16.67 10.90 3.63
N GLY A 85 15.58 10.27 3.21
CA GLY A 85 15.57 8.84 2.90
C GLY A 85 14.21 8.29 2.53
N LEU A 86 14.13 6.98 2.55
CA LEU A 86 12.96 6.18 2.28
C LEU A 86 12.40 5.64 3.59
N GLU A 87 11.18 6.02 3.93
CA GLU A 87 10.47 5.51 5.11
C GLU A 87 9.51 4.40 4.70
N ILE A 88 9.65 3.23 5.32
CA ILE A 88 8.82 2.05 5.07
C ILE A 88 7.99 1.77 6.31
N PHE A 89 6.65 1.71 6.14
CA PHE A 89 5.71 1.45 7.22
C PHE A 89 5.13 0.04 7.10
N PRO A 90 5.30 -0.83 8.12
CA PRO A 90 4.63 -2.12 8.17
C PRO A 90 3.12 -1.93 8.35
N PHE A 91 2.32 -2.90 7.85
CA PHE A 91 0.87 -2.78 7.87
C PHE A 91 0.26 -2.86 9.28
N PHE A 92 0.71 -3.81 10.10
CA PHE A 92 0.07 -4.09 11.38
C PHE A 92 0.49 -3.18 12.53
N ARG A 93 1.67 -2.56 12.49
CA ARG A 93 2.19 -1.68 13.54
C ARG A 93 3.02 -0.55 12.94
N PRO A 94 2.39 0.41 12.26
CA PRO A 94 3.12 1.44 11.53
C PRO A 94 4.03 2.29 12.43
N ALA A 95 3.63 2.53 13.68
CA ALA A 95 4.41 3.34 14.61
C ALA A 95 5.63 2.62 15.22
N LEU A 96 5.59 1.28 15.34
CA LEU A 96 6.64 0.49 16.01
C LEU A 96 7.66 -0.12 15.06
N GLY A 97 7.33 -0.17 13.76
CA GLY A 97 8.16 -0.85 12.76
C GLY A 97 8.66 0.05 11.64
N LEU A 98 8.69 1.36 11.86
CA LEU A 98 9.25 2.31 10.90
C LEU A 98 10.69 1.91 10.57
N ARG A 99 10.96 1.68 9.28
CA ARG A 99 12.33 1.52 8.76
C ARG A 99 12.66 2.72 7.91
N LEU A 100 13.64 3.49 8.36
CA LEU A 100 14.23 4.58 7.61
C LEU A 100 15.50 4.07 6.92
N ILE A 101 15.58 4.25 5.60
CA ILE A 101 16.76 3.98 4.79
C ILE A 101 17.25 5.33 4.28
N LEU A 102 18.41 5.76 4.72
CA LEU A 102 18.98 7.04 4.31
C LEU A 102 19.51 6.97 2.87
N TRP A 103 19.29 8.03 2.09
CA TRP A 103 19.84 8.11 0.73
C TRP A 103 21.37 8.00 0.69
N GLN A 104 22.03 8.43 1.77
CA GLN A 104 23.48 8.38 1.88
C GLN A 104 24.03 6.95 2.03
N GLU A 105 23.21 6.02 2.52
CA GLU A 105 23.58 4.61 2.70
C GLU A 105 23.37 3.78 1.43
N LEU A 106 22.76 4.38 0.39
CA LEU A 106 22.45 3.70 -0.85
C LEU A 106 23.44 4.10 -1.95
N ASN A 107 24.13 3.10 -2.50
CA ASN A 107 25.05 3.28 -3.61
C ASN A 107 24.40 3.02 -4.96
N HIS A 108 23.48 2.06 -5.04
CA HIS A 108 22.82 1.67 -6.28
C HIS A 108 21.39 1.21 -6.04
N ALA A 109 20.52 1.41 -7.02
CA ALA A 109 19.14 0.92 -7.00
C ALA A 109 18.81 0.30 -8.36
N GLU A 110 18.19 -0.87 -8.33
CA GLU A 110 17.78 -1.60 -9.52
C GLU A 110 16.29 -1.86 -9.50
N GLU A 111 15.66 -1.70 -10.64
CA GLU A 111 14.25 -2.01 -10.87
C GLU A 111 14.14 -3.33 -11.65
N ASN A 112 13.23 -4.21 -11.22
CA ASN A 112 12.89 -5.41 -11.99
C ASN A 112 12.09 -5.03 -13.24
N GLU A 113 12.23 -5.78 -14.36
CA GLU A 113 11.53 -5.60 -15.64
C GLU A 113 10.02 -5.36 -15.50
N LYS A 114 9.36 -5.99 -14.51
CA LYS A 114 7.91 -5.87 -14.24
C LYS A 114 7.55 -4.71 -13.32
N THR A 115 8.49 -3.87 -12.90
CA THR A 115 8.26 -2.77 -11.93
C THR A 115 7.52 -3.26 -10.66
N THR A 116 7.81 -4.49 -10.21
CA THR A 116 7.19 -5.08 -9.02
C THR A 116 8.10 -5.13 -7.81
N ARG A 117 9.41 -5.01 -8.04
CA ARG A 117 10.46 -5.05 -7.02
C ARG A 117 11.52 -4.01 -7.33
N LEU A 118 11.97 -3.32 -6.30
CA LEU A 118 13.12 -2.44 -6.33
C LEU A 118 14.16 -3.05 -5.38
N THR A 119 15.38 -3.21 -5.84
CA THR A 119 16.51 -3.66 -5.04
C THR A 119 17.39 -2.46 -4.75
N LEU A 120 17.64 -2.20 -3.47
CA LEU A 120 18.46 -1.08 -2.99
C LEU A 120 19.76 -1.66 -2.46
N HIS A 121 20.88 -1.30 -3.03
CA HIS A 121 22.20 -1.80 -2.65
C HIS A 121 22.93 -0.77 -1.76
N HIS A 122 23.50 -1.26 -0.64
CA HIS A 122 24.28 -0.44 0.27
C HIS A 122 25.77 -0.39 -0.14
N ASP A 123 26.22 -1.36 -0.91
CA ASP A 123 27.62 -1.49 -1.35
C ASP A 123 27.75 -1.32 -2.88
N ALA A 124 28.93 -0.84 -3.30
CA ALA A 124 29.24 -0.70 -4.71
C ALA A 124 29.38 -2.05 -5.45
N ALA A 125 29.69 -3.12 -4.71
CA ALA A 125 29.82 -4.48 -5.24
C ALA A 125 28.44 -5.19 -5.39
N GLN A 126 27.35 -4.55 -4.98
CA GLN A 126 25.96 -5.06 -5.09
C GLN A 126 25.75 -6.41 -4.39
N THR A 127 26.57 -6.74 -3.38
CA THR A 127 26.52 -8.00 -2.64
C THR A 127 25.48 -7.98 -1.54
N SER A 128 25.20 -6.78 -0.98
CA SER A 128 24.19 -6.57 0.05
C SER A 128 23.09 -5.62 -0.43
N GLY A 129 21.84 -6.03 -0.31
CA GLY A 129 20.73 -5.23 -0.78
C GLY A 129 19.42 -5.48 -0.04
N ILE A 130 18.58 -4.45 0.02
CA ILE A 130 17.21 -4.52 0.54
C ILE A 130 16.24 -4.64 -0.63
N HIS A 131 15.43 -5.70 -0.60
CA HIS A 131 14.37 -5.88 -1.59
C HIS A 131 13.08 -5.20 -1.14
N LEU A 132 12.69 -4.17 -1.87
CA LEU A 132 11.44 -3.45 -1.66
C LEU A 132 10.38 -3.94 -2.64
N SER A 133 9.27 -4.49 -2.13
CA SER A 133 8.16 -4.89 -2.98
C SER A 133 7.32 -3.68 -3.36
N LEU A 134 7.12 -3.46 -4.66
CA LEU A 134 6.22 -2.45 -5.21
C LEU A 134 4.81 -3.03 -5.49
N ALA A 135 4.63 -4.34 -5.34
CA ALA A 135 3.36 -5.01 -5.60
C ALA A 135 2.15 -4.43 -4.83
N PRO A 136 2.28 -3.97 -3.57
CA PRO A 136 1.18 -3.34 -2.84
C PRO A 136 0.70 -2.02 -3.43
N ILE A 137 1.57 -1.33 -4.18
CA ILE A 137 1.27 -0.01 -4.78
C ILE A 137 0.50 -0.21 -6.09
N ARG A 138 -0.38 0.73 -6.43
CA ARG A 138 -1.09 0.74 -7.70
C ARG A 138 -0.10 0.77 -8.89
N ARG A 139 -0.43 0.04 -9.95
CA ARG A 139 0.44 -0.13 -11.13
C ARG A 139 0.86 1.20 -11.75
N ASP A 140 -0.08 2.15 -11.86
CA ASP A 140 0.15 3.50 -12.41
C ASP A 140 1.14 4.34 -11.60
N ARG A 141 1.34 4.03 -10.31
CA ARG A 141 2.25 4.76 -9.42
C ARG A 141 3.60 4.08 -9.17
N ARG A 142 3.77 2.82 -9.59
CA ARG A 142 5.02 2.08 -9.38
C ARG A 142 6.18 2.69 -10.14
N SER A 143 5.96 3.02 -11.42
CA SER A 143 6.98 3.64 -12.28
C SER A 143 7.40 5.02 -11.77
N LEU A 144 6.46 5.80 -11.22
CA LEU A 144 6.77 7.09 -10.60
C LEU A 144 7.68 6.91 -9.38
N LEU A 145 7.37 5.94 -8.52
CA LEU A 145 8.20 5.62 -7.36
C LEU A 145 9.58 5.14 -7.77
N ALA A 146 9.66 4.19 -8.71
CA ALA A 146 10.93 3.65 -9.18
C ALA A 146 11.82 4.77 -9.75
N LYS A 147 11.27 5.62 -10.63
CA LYS A 147 12.01 6.78 -11.19
C LYS A 147 12.44 7.77 -10.11
N ALA A 148 11.59 8.04 -9.11
CA ALA A 148 11.92 8.96 -8.03
C ALA A 148 13.06 8.42 -7.14
N VAL A 149 13.11 7.11 -6.89
CA VAL A 149 14.19 6.47 -6.13
C VAL A 149 15.47 6.40 -6.96
N LEU A 150 15.38 5.91 -8.20
CA LEU A 150 16.53 5.82 -9.10
C LEU A 150 17.21 7.20 -9.32
N GLY A 151 16.41 8.26 -9.49
CA GLY A 151 16.93 9.61 -9.67
C GLY A 151 17.61 10.20 -8.42
N ARG A 152 17.37 9.65 -7.22
CA ARG A 152 18.02 10.07 -5.96
C ARG A 152 19.24 9.23 -5.60
N VAL A 153 19.28 7.99 -6.07
CA VAL A 153 20.36 7.02 -5.83
C VAL A 153 21.37 6.99 -6.99
N SER A 154 21.10 7.74 -8.10
CA SER A 154 22.08 7.85 -9.22
C SER A 154 23.47 8.17 -8.68
N PRO A 155 24.52 7.49 -9.19
CA PRO A 155 25.89 7.69 -8.71
C PRO A 155 26.19 9.19 -8.70
N ARG A 156 26.56 9.71 -7.54
CA ARG A 156 27.24 11.00 -7.50
C ARG A 156 28.51 10.79 -8.30
N ASP A 157 28.54 11.32 -9.52
CA ASP A 157 29.77 11.41 -10.28
C ASP A 157 30.82 11.96 -9.34
N SER A 158 31.82 11.12 -9.04
CA SER A 158 32.99 11.47 -8.27
C SER A 158 33.90 12.38 -9.11
N ASN A 159 33.36 13.53 -9.52
CA ASN A 159 34.10 14.63 -10.12
C ASN A 159 34.25 15.71 -9.05
N GLY A 160 35.37 15.58 -8.32
CA GLY A 160 35.88 16.53 -7.36
C GLY A 160 37.31 16.20 -7.04
#